data_3ce3f90bddaee780b344c8be52cdf48c
#
_entry.id   3ce3f90bddaee780b344c8be52cdf48c
#
_cell.length_a   1.000
_cell.length_b   1.000
_cell.length_c   1.000
_cell.angle_alpha   90.00
_cell.angle_beta   90.00
_cell.angle_gamma   90.00
#
_symmetry.space_group_name_H-M   'P 1'
#
loop_
_entity.id
_entity.type
_entity.pdbx_description
1 polymer ?
#
loop_
_entity_poly.entity_id
_entity_poly.type
_entity_poly.pdbx_seq_one_letter_code
_entity_poly.pdbx_strand_id
1 'polypeptide(L)'
;MRCMALTPEEFYAHAIAVADEEQRLPLAKMTYWDIFPFDEDGLKVAPLGPPVVPEKPRHGEDGVDCFSCERSDQGIWLNDDWRLTRIEEVGVPLVLMLHSRRHVDLADLPDELAGQLGRLTVQIARAVENIPHIARCHVYRIGDGGAHMHVWFFGRPEGHSQLYGSLLPVWDDLLPDYPADIADADARTVASTLLASFGGRLTDAAP
;
A
#
# COMPACT_ATOMS: atom_id res chain seq x y z
N MET A 1 8.41 -25.23 -5.00
CA MET A 1 7.53 -24.99 -6.17
C MET A 1 7.50 -23.47 -6.34
N ARG A 2 7.88 -22.91 -7.49
CA ARG A 2 7.70 -21.47 -7.73
C ARG A 2 6.18 -21.24 -7.88
N CYS A 3 5.55 -20.51 -6.96
CA CYS A 3 4.23 -19.95 -7.23
C CYS A 3 4.35 -19.09 -8.49
N MET A 4 3.60 -19.43 -9.51
CA MET A 4 3.56 -18.62 -10.72
C MET A 4 2.58 -17.48 -10.49
N ALA A 5 2.99 -16.28 -10.86
CA ALA A 5 2.11 -15.12 -10.85
C ALA A 5 0.91 -15.34 -11.76
N LEU A 6 -0.23 -14.70 -11.43
CA LEU A 6 -1.40 -14.73 -12.29
C LEU A 6 -1.11 -14.03 -13.62
N THR A 7 -1.48 -14.67 -14.73
CA THR A 7 -1.54 -13.99 -16.02
C THR A 7 -2.61 -12.91 -16.01
N PRO A 8 -2.63 -11.95 -16.96
CA PRO A 8 -3.71 -10.97 -17.07
C PRO A 8 -5.11 -11.61 -17.11
N GLU A 9 -5.25 -12.72 -17.83
CA GLU A 9 -6.50 -13.48 -17.95
C GLU A 9 -6.89 -14.16 -16.63
N GLU A 10 -5.92 -14.76 -15.92
CA GLU A 10 -6.14 -15.38 -14.62
C GLU A 10 -6.50 -14.34 -13.56
N PHE A 11 -5.84 -13.16 -13.57
CA PHE A 11 -6.21 -12.05 -12.69
C PHE A 11 -7.63 -11.57 -12.97
N TYR A 12 -7.99 -11.37 -14.24
CA TYR A 12 -9.35 -10.99 -14.62
C TYR A 12 -10.38 -12.03 -14.15
N ALA A 13 -10.14 -13.32 -14.39
CA ALA A 13 -11.02 -14.39 -13.94
C ALA A 13 -11.17 -14.42 -12.42
N HIS A 14 -10.09 -14.20 -11.67
CA HIS A 14 -10.09 -14.10 -10.21
C HIS A 14 -10.96 -12.91 -9.74
N ALA A 15 -10.77 -11.72 -10.34
CA ALA A 15 -11.51 -10.53 -9.97
C ALA A 15 -13.01 -10.66 -10.21
N ILE A 16 -13.43 -11.17 -11.39
CA ILE A 16 -14.86 -11.29 -11.73
C ILE A 16 -15.56 -12.46 -11.04
N ALA A 17 -14.84 -13.36 -10.37
CA ALA A 17 -15.46 -14.48 -9.66
C ALA A 17 -16.42 -14.04 -8.53
N VAL A 18 -16.28 -12.80 -8.04
CA VAL A 18 -17.13 -12.19 -7.00
C VAL A 18 -18.10 -11.14 -7.56
N ALA A 19 -18.11 -10.92 -8.88
CA ALA A 19 -18.94 -9.91 -9.53
C ALA A 19 -20.40 -10.41 -9.70
N ASP A 20 -21.33 -9.45 -9.84
CA ASP A 20 -22.72 -9.73 -10.17
C ASP A 20 -22.92 -10.14 -11.66
N GLU A 21 -24.19 -10.36 -12.07
CA GLU A 21 -24.56 -10.76 -13.43
C GLU A 21 -24.15 -9.72 -14.49
N GLU A 22 -23.98 -8.44 -14.12
CA GLU A 22 -23.54 -7.35 -14.99
C GLU A 22 -22.03 -7.10 -14.89
N GLN A 23 -21.27 -8.01 -14.29
CA GLN A 23 -19.82 -7.96 -14.09
C GLN A 23 -19.36 -6.78 -13.22
N ARG A 24 -20.19 -6.35 -12.28
CA ARG A 24 -19.86 -5.31 -11.31
C ARG A 24 -19.35 -5.93 -10.02
N LEU A 25 -18.25 -5.40 -9.49
CA LEU A 25 -17.69 -5.83 -8.22
C LEU A 25 -18.56 -5.30 -7.05
N PRO A 26 -18.65 -6.05 -5.93
CA PRO A 26 -19.42 -5.62 -4.77
C PRO A 26 -18.79 -4.38 -4.10
N LEU A 27 -19.62 -3.47 -3.62
CA LEU A 27 -19.20 -2.27 -2.89
C LEU A 27 -18.94 -2.54 -1.39
N ALA A 28 -19.08 -3.78 -0.93
CA ALA A 28 -19.13 -4.13 0.48
C ALA A 28 -17.94 -3.64 1.33
N LYS A 29 -16.74 -3.61 0.76
CA LYS A 29 -15.55 -3.11 1.47
C LYS A 29 -15.49 -1.58 1.57
N MET A 30 -16.14 -0.86 0.64
CA MET A 30 -16.04 0.61 0.54
C MET A 30 -17.01 1.33 1.49
N THR A 31 -18.12 0.72 1.85
CA THR A 31 -19.15 1.32 2.70
C THR A 31 -18.72 1.52 4.15
N TYR A 32 -17.61 0.90 4.57
CA TYR A 32 -17.02 1.08 5.91
C TYR A 32 -16.20 2.36 6.07
N TRP A 33 -15.94 3.09 4.99
CA TRP A 33 -15.13 4.30 5.04
C TRP A 33 -16.03 5.53 5.16
N ASP A 34 -16.09 6.14 6.34
CA ASP A 34 -16.84 7.37 6.63
C ASP A 34 -16.51 8.53 5.68
N ILE A 35 -15.33 8.46 5.06
CA ILE A 35 -14.82 9.46 4.09
C ILE A 35 -15.17 9.14 2.64
N PHE A 36 -15.81 8.00 2.35
CA PHE A 36 -16.16 7.64 0.99
C PHE A 36 -17.23 8.60 0.45
N PRO A 37 -16.99 9.28 -0.70
CA PRO A 37 -17.85 10.39 -1.14
C PRO A 37 -19.14 9.94 -1.85
N PHE A 38 -19.46 8.64 -1.89
CA PHE A 38 -20.61 8.08 -2.60
C PHE A 38 -21.50 7.27 -1.65
N ASP A 39 -22.83 7.37 -1.84
CA ASP A 39 -23.81 6.60 -1.08
C ASP A 39 -24.00 5.19 -1.67
N GLU A 40 -24.43 4.22 -0.81
CA GLU A 40 -24.69 2.82 -1.20
C GLU A 40 -25.79 2.68 -2.26
N ASP A 41 -26.81 3.54 -2.24
CA ASP A 41 -27.97 3.50 -3.14
C ASP A 41 -27.73 4.05 -4.55
N GLY A 42 -26.49 4.11 -4.94
CA GLY A 42 -26.04 4.61 -6.23
C GLY A 42 -24.92 5.63 -6.08
N LEU A 43 -24.26 5.98 -7.18
CA LEU A 43 -23.15 6.93 -7.20
C LEU A 43 -23.64 8.37 -6.94
N LYS A 44 -24.16 8.63 -5.75
CA LYS A 44 -24.49 9.98 -5.28
C LYS A 44 -23.35 10.51 -4.43
N VAL A 45 -22.96 11.75 -4.71
CA VAL A 45 -21.99 12.43 -3.85
C VAL A 45 -22.60 12.67 -2.48
N ALA A 46 -21.94 12.19 -1.45
CA ALA A 46 -22.36 12.46 -0.06
C ALA A 46 -22.30 13.96 0.25
N PRO A 47 -23.20 14.49 1.10
CA PRO A 47 -23.16 15.88 1.49
C PRO A 47 -21.82 16.21 2.20
N LEU A 48 -21.19 17.31 1.79
CA LEU A 48 -20.07 17.83 2.55
C LEU A 48 -20.54 18.31 3.91
N GLY A 49 -20.00 17.74 4.97
CA GLY A 49 -20.30 18.15 6.33
C GLY A 49 -19.73 19.53 6.68
N PRO A 50 -20.22 20.18 7.75
CA PRO A 50 -19.64 21.42 8.24
C PRO A 50 -18.20 21.18 8.73
N PRO A 51 -17.35 22.22 8.73
CA PRO A 51 -16.00 22.10 9.25
C PRO A 51 -16.00 21.73 10.75
N VAL A 52 -15.07 20.88 11.14
CA VAL A 52 -14.82 20.53 12.55
C VAL A 52 -13.50 21.17 12.95
N VAL A 53 -13.55 22.13 13.85
CA VAL A 53 -12.38 22.87 14.33
C VAL A 53 -12.37 22.88 15.87
N PRO A 54 -11.29 22.42 16.50
CA PRO A 54 -10.10 21.81 15.91
C PRO A 54 -10.39 20.44 15.31
N GLU A 55 -9.59 20.04 14.32
CA GLU A 55 -9.63 18.68 13.78
C GLU A 55 -9.22 17.66 14.86
N LYS A 56 -9.68 16.44 14.70
CA LYS A 56 -9.23 15.34 15.58
C LYS A 56 -7.74 15.09 15.36
N PRO A 57 -6.97 14.85 16.44
CA PRO A 57 -5.59 14.44 16.32
C PRO A 57 -5.45 13.19 15.44
N ARG A 58 -4.39 13.13 14.64
CA ARG A 58 -4.03 11.91 13.91
C ARG A 58 -3.50 10.86 14.89
N HIS A 59 -3.58 9.60 14.51
CA HIS A 59 -3.03 8.52 15.32
C HIS A 59 -1.51 8.70 15.49
N GLY A 60 -1.04 8.62 16.73
CA GLY A 60 0.37 8.85 17.06
C GLY A 60 0.80 10.31 17.06
N GLU A 61 -0.11 11.28 17.02
CA GLU A 61 0.22 12.70 17.23
C GLU A 61 0.94 12.82 18.58
N ASP A 62 1.98 13.65 18.65
CA ASP A 62 2.85 13.78 19.82
C ASP A 62 3.62 12.50 20.24
N GLY A 63 3.68 11.49 19.38
CA GLY A 63 4.39 10.23 19.61
C GLY A 63 3.68 9.26 20.55
N VAL A 64 2.46 9.58 21.00
CA VAL A 64 1.66 8.70 21.87
C VAL A 64 0.84 7.73 21.02
N ASP A 65 0.78 6.45 21.44
CA ASP A 65 0.03 5.38 20.78
C ASP A 65 0.33 5.24 19.26
N CYS A 66 1.59 5.43 18.87
CA CYS A 66 2.01 5.36 17.48
C CYS A 66 2.26 3.92 17.04
N PHE A 67 1.37 3.34 16.23
CA PHE A 67 1.52 1.98 15.68
C PHE A 67 2.84 1.74 14.95
N SER A 68 3.34 2.73 14.23
CA SER A 68 4.61 2.58 13.52
C SER A 68 5.79 2.49 14.47
N CYS A 69 5.77 3.21 15.60
CA CYS A 69 6.80 3.13 16.63
C CYS A 69 6.77 1.78 17.37
N GLU A 70 5.57 1.31 17.74
CA GLU A 70 5.39 0.03 18.42
C GLU A 70 5.89 -1.17 17.59
N ARG A 71 5.87 -1.03 16.26
CA ARG A 71 6.27 -2.06 15.30
C ARG A 71 7.54 -1.70 14.53
N SER A 72 8.38 -0.84 15.09
CA SER A 72 9.59 -0.32 14.40
C SER A 72 10.57 -1.41 13.94
N ASP A 73 10.55 -2.59 14.56
CA ASP A 73 11.38 -3.75 14.24
C ASP A 73 10.69 -4.83 13.40
N GLN A 74 9.42 -4.58 12.99
CA GLN A 74 8.63 -5.48 12.15
C GLN A 74 8.66 -5.03 10.69
N GLY A 75 8.63 -6.00 9.76
CA GLY A 75 8.60 -5.72 8.32
C GLY A 75 9.27 -6.83 7.52
N ILE A 76 9.41 -6.68 6.23
CA ILE A 76 10.08 -7.61 5.31
C ILE A 76 11.55 -7.24 5.08
N TRP A 77 11.90 -5.98 5.28
CA TRP A 77 13.26 -5.44 5.22
C TRP A 77 13.39 -4.27 6.21
N LEU A 78 14.55 -4.21 6.90
CA LEU A 78 14.89 -3.13 7.82
C LEU A 78 16.35 -2.72 7.65
N ASN A 79 16.62 -1.41 7.81
CA ASN A 79 17.96 -0.88 8.12
C ASN A 79 17.87 -0.01 9.39
N ASP A 80 18.87 0.84 9.65
CA ASP A 80 18.90 1.66 10.86
C ASP A 80 17.79 2.71 10.91
N ASP A 81 17.40 3.26 9.76
CA ASP A 81 16.47 4.38 9.65
C ASP A 81 15.09 4.02 9.08
N TRP A 82 14.98 2.92 8.33
CA TRP A 82 13.80 2.57 7.55
C TRP A 82 13.37 1.13 7.75
N ARG A 83 12.07 0.90 7.55
CA ARG A 83 11.50 -0.45 7.43
C ARG A 83 10.53 -0.50 6.25
N LEU A 84 10.48 -1.62 5.57
CA LEU A 84 9.51 -1.91 4.52
C LEU A 84 8.57 -3.01 5.03
N THR A 85 7.28 -2.80 4.91
CA THR A 85 6.24 -3.79 5.23
C THR A 85 5.45 -4.15 3.99
N ARG A 86 4.93 -5.37 3.93
CA ARG A 86 3.87 -5.77 3.01
C ARG A 86 2.52 -5.56 3.68
N ILE A 87 1.54 -5.10 2.93
CA ILE A 87 0.15 -5.01 3.39
C ILE A 87 -0.57 -6.28 2.96
N GLU A 88 -1.30 -6.88 3.89
CA GLU A 88 -2.11 -8.09 3.67
C GLU A 88 -3.54 -7.72 3.25
N GLU A 89 -4.30 -8.72 2.79
CA GLU A 89 -5.71 -8.58 2.41
C GLU A 89 -5.95 -7.46 1.38
N VAL A 90 -5.08 -7.39 0.37
CA VAL A 90 -5.12 -6.42 -0.73
C VAL A 90 -5.58 -7.08 -2.02
N GLY A 91 -6.30 -6.32 -2.86
CA GLY A 91 -6.84 -6.84 -4.12
C GLY A 91 -5.87 -6.73 -5.31
N VAL A 92 -4.86 -5.87 -5.22
CA VAL A 92 -3.82 -5.74 -6.25
C VAL A 92 -2.63 -6.65 -5.95
N PRO A 93 -1.76 -6.96 -6.94
CA PRO A 93 -0.68 -7.93 -6.77
C PRO A 93 0.27 -7.65 -5.60
N LEU A 94 0.55 -6.39 -5.31
CA LEU A 94 1.50 -6.03 -4.26
C LEU A 94 1.20 -4.64 -3.71
N VAL A 95 1.06 -4.54 -2.41
CA VAL A 95 1.06 -3.27 -1.69
C VAL A 95 2.15 -3.29 -0.62
N LEU A 96 3.03 -2.31 -0.70
CA LEU A 96 4.12 -2.14 0.26
C LEU A 96 4.00 -0.78 0.94
N MET A 97 4.53 -0.68 2.15
CA MET A 97 4.62 0.58 2.88
C MET A 97 6.03 0.76 3.44
N LEU A 98 6.67 1.87 3.07
CA LEU A 98 7.95 2.29 3.62
C LEU A 98 7.69 3.22 4.80
N HIS A 99 8.28 2.94 5.96
CA HIS A 99 8.19 3.77 7.16
C HIS A 99 9.57 4.21 7.62
N SER A 100 9.65 5.41 8.20
CA SER A 100 10.79 5.72 9.07
C SER A 100 10.75 4.85 10.33
N ARG A 101 11.89 4.48 10.90
CA ARG A 101 11.96 3.81 12.21
C ARG A 101 11.90 4.81 13.36
N ARG A 102 12.32 6.04 13.10
CA ARG A 102 12.18 7.15 14.03
C ARG A 102 10.80 7.78 13.90
N HIS A 103 10.22 8.22 15.01
CA HIS A 103 8.99 8.99 15.00
C HIS A 103 9.24 10.38 14.43
N VAL A 104 8.84 10.57 13.18
CA VAL A 104 8.95 11.83 12.44
C VAL A 104 7.89 11.81 11.34
N ASP A 105 7.31 12.95 11.00
CA ASP A 105 6.42 13.04 9.82
C ASP A 105 7.15 13.63 8.61
N LEU A 106 6.51 13.60 7.45
CA LEU A 106 7.11 14.01 6.17
C LEU A 106 7.66 15.44 6.21
N ALA A 107 6.90 16.36 6.79
CA ALA A 107 7.28 17.78 6.86
C ALA A 107 8.48 18.04 7.78
N ASP A 108 8.75 17.11 8.70
CA ASP A 108 9.79 17.26 9.74
C ASP A 108 11.00 16.36 9.47
N LEU A 109 11.06 15.71 8.29
CA LEU A 109 12.20 14.87 7.92
C LEU A 109 13.50 15.68 7.88
N PRO A 110 14.55 15.24 8.61
CA PRO A 110 15.89 15.80 8.42
C PRO A 110 16.38 15.57 6.98
N ASP A 111 17.19 16.48 6.46
CA ASP A 111 17.72 16.45 5.07
C ASP A 111 18.34 15.11 4.69
N GLU A 112 19.06 14.48 5.61
CA GLU A 112 19.66 13.16 5.40
C GLU A 112 18.59 12.09 5.13
N LEU A 113 17.55 12.03 5.96
CA LEU A 113 16.44 11.08 5.78
C LEU A 113 15.61 11.43 4.55
N ALA A 114 15.41 12.71 4.23
CA ALA A 114 14.73 13.13 3.02
C ALA A 114 15.48 12.66 1.76
N GLY A 115 16.82 12.75 1.77
CA GLY A 115 17.66 12.22 0.70
C GLY A 115 17.60 10.67 0.59
N GLN A 116 17.58 9.98 1.72
CA GLN A 116 17.41 8.53 1.78
C GLN A 116 16.03 8.11 1.24
N LEU A 117 14.96 8.80 1.68
CA LEU A 117 13.59 8.58 1.22
C LEU A 117 13.49 8.64 -0.31
N GLY A 118 14.07 9.68 -0.93
CA GLY A 118 14.05 9.81 -2.38
C GLY A 118 14.71 8.61 -3.09
N ARG A 119 15.88 8.18 -2.62
CA ARG A 119 16.58 7.01 -3.18
C ARG A 119 15.80 5.70 -2.97
N LEU A 120 15.27 5.48 -1.78
CA LEU A 120 14.46 4.30 -1.46
C LEU A 120 13.18 4.26 -2.30
N THR A 121 12.48 5.40 -2.42
CA THR A 121 11.26 5.51 -3.23
C THR A 121 11.51 5.07 -4.68
N VAL A 122 12.57 5.59 -5.29
CA VAL A 122 12.94 5.22 -6.68
C VAL A 122 13.33 3.75 -6.78
N GLN A 123 14.07 3.22 -5.81
CA GLN A 123 14.52 1.84 -5.86
C GLN A 123 13.37 0.85 -5.62
N ILE A 124 12.46 1.14 -4.69
CA ILE A 124 11.27 0.32 -4.44
C ILE A 124 10.39 0.31 -5.68
N ALA A 125 10.07 1.49 -6.23
CA ALA A 125 9.24 1.59 -7.43
C ALA A 125 9.83 0.79 -8.59
N ARG A 126 11.14 0.91 -8.83
CA ARG A 126 11.85 0.13 -9.86
C ARG A 126 11.81 -1.38 -9.59
N ALA A 127 12.01 -1.80 -8.33
CA ALA A 127 11.96 -3.21 -7.97
C ALA A 127 10.57 -3.80 -8.15
N VAL A 128 9.51 -3.06 -7.81
CA VAL A 128 8.11 -3.44 -8.03
C VAL A 128 7.81 -3.54 -9.54
N GLU A 129 8.22 -2.55 -10.35
CA GLU A 129 7.99 -2.58 -11.81
C GLU A 129 8.82 -3.64 -12.54
N ASN A 130 9.86 -4.19 -11.93
CA ASN A 130 10.61 -5.32 -12.49
C ASN A 130 9.92 -6.68 -12.25
N ILE A 131 8.83 -6.73 -11.49
CA ILE A 131 8.00 -7.92 -11.34
C ILE A 131 7.17 -8.11 -12.61
N PRO A 132 7.27 -9.24 -13.33
CA PRO A 132 6.76 -9.35 -14.71
C PRO A 132 5.24 -9.11 -14.87
N HIS A 133 4.44 -9.40 -13.84
CA HIS A 133 2.99 -9.23 -13.86
C HIS A 133 2.51 -7.90 -13.28
N ILE A 134 3.43 -6.99 -12.95
CA ILE A 134 3.15 -5.63 -12.50
C ILE A 134 3.54 -4.64 -13.60
N ALA A 135 2.57 -3.87 -14.07
CA ALA A 135 2.78 -2.92 -15.15
C ALA A 135 3.29 -1.56 -14.67
N ARG A 136 2.91 -1.14 -13.46
CA ARG A 136 3.30 0.16 -12.87
C ARG A 136 3.31 0.07 -11.37
N CYS A 137 4.21 0.84 -10.76
CA CYS A 137 4.21 1.12 -9.33
C CYS A 137 3.69 2.54 -9.08
N HIS A 138 2.56 2.65 -8.38
CA HIS A 138 2.04 3.94 -7.95
C HIS A 138 2.49 4.22 -6.52
N VAL A 139 2.98 5.46 -6.30
CA VAL A 139 3.53 5.89 -5.01
C VAL A 139 2.63 6.96 -4.42
N TYR A 140 2.16 6.74 -3.19
CA TYR A 140 1.27 7.67 -2.50
C TYR A 140 1.81 8.06 -1.13
N ARG A 141 1.55 9.30 -0.75
CA ARG A 141 1.66 9.77 0.63
C ARG A 141 0.29 10.20 1.10
N ILE A 142 -0.35 9.37 1.91
CA ILE A 142 -1.64 9.65 2.55
C ILE A 142 -1.33 9.94 4.02
N GLY A 143 -1.63 11.15 4.49
CA GLY A 143 -1.14 11.65 5.77
C GLY A 143 -2.18 11.89 6.84
N ASP A 144 -3.46 11.58 6.57
CA ASP A 144 -4.56 11.95 7.46
C ASP A 144 -4.75 10.96 8.63
N GLY A 145 -4.34 9.70 8.46
CA GLY A 145 -4.57 8.66 9.46
C GLY A 145 -3.51 8.61 10.57
N GLY A 146 -2.24 8.67 10.22
CA GLY A 146 -1.12 8.52 11.15
C GLY A 146 -0.09 9.64 11.05
N ALA A 147 0.30 10.18 12.20
CA ALA A 147 1.36 11.20 12.33
C ALA A 147 2.75 10.54 12.41
N HIS A 148 3.07 9.71 11.43
CA HIS A 148 4.34 9.03 11.29
C HIS A 148 4.68 8.90 9.81
N MET A 149 5.93 9.15 9.41
CA MET A 149 6.36 9.07 8.03
C MET A 149 6.13 7.70 7.43
N HIS A 150 5.31 7.64 6.39
CA HIS A 150 5.08 6.44 5.60
C HIS A 150 4.78 6.79 4.14
N VAL A 151 5.13 5.89 3.23
CA VAL A 151 4.86 5.98 1.80
C VAL A 151 4.35 4.64 1.30
N TRP A 152 3.26 4.68 0.57
CA TRP A 152 2.62 3.52 -0.04
C TRP A 152 3.14 3.27 -1.46
N PHE A 153 3.26 2.00 -1.82
CA PHE A 153 3.63 1.53 -3.15
C PHE A 153 2.62 0.49 -3.59
N PHE A 154 1.83 0.81 -4.60
CA PHE A 154 0.81 -0.08 -5.16
C PHE A 154 1.27 -0.61 -6.51
N GLY A 155 1.40 -1.92 -6.64
CA GLY A 155 1.70 -2.61 -7.89
C GLY A 155 0.43 -2.84 -8.71
N ARG A 156 0.22 -2.05 -9.77
CA ARG A 156 -0.91 -2.26 -10.69
C ARG A 156 -0.65 -3.47 -11.59
N PRO A 157 -1.60 -4.43 -11.68
CA PRO A 157 -1.42 -5.61 -12.52
C PRO A 157 -1.28 -5.27 -14.00
N GLU A 158 -0.49 -6.05 -14.71
CA GLU A 158 -0.33 -5.94 -16.16
C GLU A 158 -1.65 -6.21 -16.88
N GLY A 159 -1.88 -5.55 -18.03
CA GLY A 159 -3.08 -5.70 -18.82
C GLY A 159 -4.31 -4.95 -18.31
N HIS A 160 -4.29 -4.43 -17.08
CA HIS A 160 -5.45 -3.79 -16.43
C HIS A 160 -5.28 -2.27 -16.32
N SER A 161 -5.19 -1.58 -17.48
CA SER A 161 -5.07 -0.11 -17.51
C SER A 161 -6.29 0.64 -16.94
N GLN A 162 -7.43 -0.04 -16.82
CA GLN A 162 -8.63 0.46 -16.16
C GLN A 162 -8.42 0.75 -14.67
N LEU A 163 -7.53 0.00 -14.01
CA LEU A 163 -7.13 0.25 -12.63
C LEU A 163 -6.20 1.47 -12.57
N TYR A 164 -6.78 2.63 -12.88
CA TYR A 164 -6.04 3.87 -13.05
C TYR A 164 -5.44 4.36 -11.73
N GLY A 165 -4.21 4.85 -11.76
CA GLY A 165 -3.44 5.18 -10.56
C GLY A 165 -4.16 6.06 -9.55
N SER A 166 -4.85 7.12 -10.00
CA SER A 166 -5.60 8.03 -9.10
C SER A 166 -6.73 7.35 -8.30
N LEU A 167 -7.24 6.21 -8.79
CA LEU A 167 -8.31 5.43 -8.17
C LEU A 167 -7.86 4.00 -7.77
N LEU A 168 -6.58 3.68 -7.92
CA LEU A 168 -6.10 2.34 -7.64
C LEU A 168 -6.34 1.88 -6.19
N PRO A 169 -6.16 2.72 -5.15
CA PRO A 169 -6.50 2.32 -3.78
C PRO A 169 -7.99 1.99 -3.60
N VAL A 170 -8.86 2.69 -4.33
CA VAL A 170 -10.31 2.40 -4.32
C VAL A 170 -10.61 1.09 -5.03
N TRP A 171 -9.94 0.80 -6.14
CA TRP A 171 -10.05 -0.48 -6.81
C TRP A 171 -9.51 -1.63 -5.96
N ASP A 172 -8.44 -1.41 -5.22
CA ASP A 172 -7.86 -2.38 -4.28
C ASP A 172 -8.90 -2.87 -3.27
N ASP A 173 -9.66 -1.93 -2.67
CA ASP A 173 -10.74 -2.24 -1.73
C ASP A 173 -11.93 -2.98 -2.36
N LEU A 174 -12.12 -2.90 -3.68
CA LEU A 174 -13.21 -3.57 -4.39
C LEU A 174 -12.85 -4.98 -4.89
N LEU A 175 -11.58 -5.20 -5.20
CA LEU A 175 -11.09 -6.48 -5.70
C LEU A 175 -11.10 -7.54 -4.59
N PRO A 176 -11.26 -8.83 -4.93
CA PRO A 176 -11.01 -9.90 -3.98
C PRO A 176 -9.52 -9.92 -3.61
N ASP A 177 -9.22 -10.46 -2.42
CA ASP A 177 -7.84 -10.55 -1.93
C ASP A 177 -6.95 -11.30 -2.93
N TYR A 178 -5.81 -10.69 -3.27
CA TYR A 178 -4.81 -11.31 -4.14
C TYR A 178 -4.13 -12.48 -3.43
N PRO A 179 -3.75 -13.57 -4.14
CA PRO A 179 -3.14 -14.73 -3.52
C PRO A 179 -1.89 -14.38 -2.69
N ALA A 180 -1.97 -14.62 -1.38
CA ALA A 180 -0.97 -14.18 -0.40
C ALA A 180 0.42 -14.76 -0.67
N ASP A 181 0.51 -16.01 -1.12
CA ASP A 181 1.76 -16.70 -1.41
C ASP A 181 2.52 -16.08 -2.59
N ILE A 182 1.80 -15.55 -3.59
CA ILE A 182 2.37 -14.81 -4.73
C ILE A 182 2.87 -13.45 -4.23
N ALA A 183 2.00 -12.70 -3.52
CA ALA A 183 2.36 -11.40 -2.97
C ALA A 183 3.57 -11.48 -2.03
N ASP A 184 3.68 -12.53 -1.22
CA ASP A 184 4.84 -12.79 -0.35
C ASP A 184 6.13 -13.05 -1.14
N ALA A 185 6.05 -13.80 -2.23
CA ALA A 185 7.22 -14.06 -3.09
C ALA A 185 7.72 -12.76 -3.76
N ASP A 186 6.79 -11.93 -4.23
CA ASP A 186 7.07 -10.64 -4.82
C ASP A 186 7.66 -9.65 -3.81
N ALA A 187 7.06 -9.57 -2.62
CA ALA A 187 7.55 -8.74 -1.52
C ALA A 187 8.97 -9.12 -1.11
N ARG A 188 9.27 -10.42 -1.01
CA ARG A 188 10.65 -10.92 -0.74
C ARG A 188 11.63 -10.55 -1.85
N THR A 189 11.20 -10.51 -3.11
CA THR A 189 12.03 -10.08 -4.23
C THR A 189 12.40 -8.61 -4.10
N VAL A 190 11.43 -7.74 -3.78
CA VAL A 190 11.69 -6.31 -3.52
C VAL A 190 12.61 -6.13 -2.32
N ALA A 191 12.34 -6.82 -1.20
CA ALA A 191 13.15 -6.75 0.01
C ALA A 191 14.60 -7.18 -0.23
N SER A 192 14.82 -8.24 -1.03
CA SER A 192 16.16 -8.70 -1.41
C SER A 192 16.91 -7.67 -2.26
N THR A 193 16.21 -6.94 -3.12
CA THR A 193 16.78 -5.84 -3.91
C THR A 193 17.23 -4.69 -3.00
N LEU A 194 16.43 -4.36 -1.98
CA LEU A 194 16.81 -3.33 -0.99
C LEU A 194 18.00 -3.78 -0.14
N LEU A 195 18.02 -5.03 0.31
CA LEU A 195 19.17 -5.58 1.04
C LEU A 195 20.47 -5.42 0.25
N ALA A 196 20.46 -5.75 -1.05
CA ALA A 196 21.62 -5.63 -1.92
C ALA A 196 22.06 -4.18 -2.13
N SER A 197 21.12 -3.21 -2.15
CA SER A 197 21.40 -1.81 -2.53
C SER A 197 21.64 -0.91 -1.32
N PHE A 198 21.01 -1.19 -0.18
CA PHE A 198 21.00 -0.33 1.01
C PHE A 198 21.46 -1.05 2.28
N GLY A 199 21.87 -2.31 2.18
CA GLY A 199 22.20 -3.12 3.37
C GLY A 199 20.98 -3.39 4.26
N GLY A 200 21.21 -3.50 5.54
CA GLY A 200 20.16 -3.85 6.50
C GLY A 200 19.97 -5.36 6.64
N ARG A 201 18.75 -5.79 6.91
CA ARG A 201 18.42 -7.22 7.09
C ARG A 201 17.03 -7.54 6.54
N LEU A 202 16.84 -8.76 6.09
CA LEU A 202 15.50 -9.35 5.88
C LEU A 202 14.95 -9.84 7.21
N THR A 203 13.64 -9.92 7.32
CA THR A 203 12.97 -10.51 8.47
C THR A 203 12.01 -11.60 8.00
N ASP A 204 11.84 -12.64 8.79
CA ASP A 204 10.88 -13.71 8.55
C ASP A 204 9.48 -13.35 9.07
N ALA A 205 9.34 -12.19 9.68
CA ALA A 205 8.06 -11.74 10.19
C ALA A 205 7.13 -11.40 9.02
N ALA A 206 6.05 -12.14 8.92
CA ALA A 206 4.82 -11.60 8.34
C ALA A 206 4.47 -10.31 9.10
N PRO A 207 3.87 -9.35 8.46
CA PRO A 207 3.55 -8.04 9.04
C PRO A 207 2.67 -8.11 10.27
#